data_d6f3d02c563d07e5e1abc02afa56fb30
#
_entry.id   d6f3d02c563d07e5e1abc02afa56fb30
#
_cell.length_a   1.000
_cell.length_b   1.000
_cell.length_c   1.000
_cell.angle_alpha   90.00
_cell.angle_beta   90.00
_cell.angle_gamma   90.00
#
_symmetry.space_group_name_H-M   'P 1'
#
loop_
_entity.id
_entity.type
_entity.pdbx_description
1 polymer ?
#
loop_
_entity_poly.entity_id
_entity_poly.type
_entity_poly.pdbx_seq_one_letter_code
_entity_poly.pdbx_strand_id
1 'polypeptide(L)'
;MRPNKLREIWATGGAAVNGWLAIPNSFSAETMAHQGWDALTIDLQHGVVDYQTMVTLLQAISTTATVPVVRVPWLEPGILMKTLDAGAYGVICPMVNTREDAQRLVACTHYAPRGTRSFGPVRALLYGGADYPQHANDTIVTFAMIETAQALDNLDAILSVEGLDAIYIGPSDLSLALGCSPTFDDLDPKAAEAVDHILERAKAHGVVAGIHNGTPEAALKRIAKGFQFVTVSSDARLMAAGAQQVMAKMRAAPKPAASAGSY
;
A
#
# COMPACT_ATOMS: atom_id res chain seq x y z
N MET A 1 -3.94 -20.50 11.42
CA MET A 1 -3.76 -19.53 10.32
C MET A 1 -2.53 -18.66 10.55
N ARG A 2 -1.79 -18.28 9.48
CA ARG A 2 -0.70 -17.29 9.60
C ARG A 2 -1.28 -15.96 10.10
N PRO A 3 -0.73 -15.34 11.16
CA PRO A 3 -1.23 -14.06 11.66
C PRO A 3 -0.94 -12.93 10.67
N ASN A 4 -1.76 -11.86 10.72
CA ASN A 4 -1.49 -10.65 9.98
C ASN A 4 -0.74 -9.65 10.86
N LYS A 5 0.55 -9.50 10.62
CA LYS A 5 1.45 -8.63 11.41
C LYS A 5 0.95 -7.17 11.46
N LEU A 6 0.23 -6.69 10.42
CA LEU A 6 -0.33 -5.34 10.45
C LEU A 6 -1.30 -5.16 11.61
N ARG A 7 -2.21 -6.13 11.83
CA ARG A 7 -3.16 -6.08 12.95
C ARG A 7 -2.45 -6.12 14.31
N GLU A 8 -1.37 -6.89 14.43
CA GLU A 8 -0.57 -6.97 15.66
C GLU A 8 0.13 -5.64 15.96
N ILE A 9 0.73 -4.99 14.95
CA ILE A 9 1.37 -3.68 15.08
C ILE A 9 0.35 -2.62 15.51
N TRP A 10 -0.81 -2.58 14.87
CA TRP A 10 -1.85 -1.60 15.18
C TRP A 10 -2.50 -1.81 16.55
N ALA A 11 -2.68 -3.07 16.98
CA ALA A 11 -3.20 -3.39 18.31
C ALA A 11 -2.32 -2.84 19.44
N THR A 12 -1.02 -2.67 19.20
CA THR A 12 -0.10 -2.05 20.16
C THR A 12 0.07 -0.54 19.97
N GLY A 13 -0.70 0.08 19.08
CA GLY A 13 -0.59 1.51 18.72
C GLY A 13 0.60 1.84 17.83
N GLY A 14 1.27 0.83 17.28
CA GLY A 14 2.43 0.99 16.40
C GLY A 14 2.05 1.44 14.98
N ALA A 15 3.08 1.83 14.21
CA ALA A 15 2.97 2.16 12.80
C ALA A 15 3.74 1.15 11.95
N ALA A 16 3.09 0.61 10.93
CA ALA A 16 3.70 -0.30 9.96
C ALA A 16 4.36 0.48 8.82
N VAL A 17 5.57 0.07 8.46
CA VAL A 17 6.32 0.63 7.32
C VAL A 17 6.13 -0.27 6.10
N ASN A 18 5.57 0.30 5.05
CA ASN A 18 5.23 -0.39 3.81
C ASN A 18 6.15 0.03 2.67
N GLY A 19 6.63 -0.94 1.90
CA GLY A 19 7.28 -0.71 0.62
C GLY A 19 6.29 -0.90 -0.54
N TRP A 20 6.65 -0.42 -1.74
CA TRP A 20 5.78 -0.42 -2.92
C TRP A 20 6.46 -1.11 -4.09
N LEU A 21 5.76 -2.01 -4.76
CA LEU A 21 6.27 -2.81 -5.87
C LEU A 21 5.56 -2.43 -7.17
N ALA A 22 6.30 -1.83 -8.09
CA ALA A 22 5.85 -1.46 -9.43
C ALA A 22 6.57 -2.25 -10.54
N ILE A 23 7.68 -2.93 -10.22
CA ILE A 23 8.49 -3.71 -11.16
C ILE A 23 7.91 -5.12 -11.27
N PRO A 24 7.60 -5.61 -12.48
CA PRO A 24 6.97 -6.92 -12.71
C PRO A 24 7.99 -8.06 -12.64
N ASN A 25 8.75 -8.17 -11.54
CA ASN A 25 9.80 -9.18 -11.39
C ASN A 25 9.85 -9.76 -9.98
N SER A 26 9.74 -11.08 -9.87
CA SER A 26 9.73 -11.79 -8.59
C SER A 26 11.05 -11.68 -7.82
N PHE A 27 12.20 -11.62 -8.50
CA PHE A 27 13.50 -11.44 -7.83
C PHE A 27 13.63 -10.03 -7.22
N SER A 28 13.10 -8.99 -7.90
CA SER A 28 13.00 -7.65 -7.30
C SER A 28 12.12 -7.66 -6.05
N ALA A 29 10.96 -8.32 -6.11
CA ALA A 29 10.05 -8.46 -4.98
C ALA A 29 10.68 -9.24 -3.81
N GLU A 30 11.40 -10.33 -4.09
CA GLU A 30 12.13 -11.10 -3.09
C GLU A 30 13.23 -10.26 -2.43
N THR A 31 14.02 -9.54 -3.25
CA THR A 31 15.05 -8.62 -2.75
C THR A 31 14.43 -7.57 -1.80
N MET A 32 13.32 -6.96 -2.19
CA MET A 32 12.59 -6.01 -1.34
C MET A 32 12.08 -6.67 -0.06
N ALA A 33 11.50 -7.86 -0.14
CA ALA A 33 10.91 -8.55 1.02
C ALA A 33 11.95 -8.85 2.12
N HIS A 34 13.21 -9.03 1.76
CA HIS A 34 14.32 -9.26 2.70
C HIS A 34 14.89 -7.99 3.33
N GLN A 35 14.35 -6.78 3.04
CA GLN A 35 14.86 -5.51 3.60
C GLN A 35 14.20 -5.09 4.92
N GLY A 36 13.31 -5.92 5.49
CA GLY A 36 12.72 -5.66 6.81
C GLY A 36 11.44 -4.82 6.80
N TRP A 37 10.78 -4.66 5.66
CA TRP A 37 9.46 -4.04 5.56
C TRP A 37 8.42 -4.83 6.37
N ASP A 38 7.51 -4.12 7.03
CA ASP A 38 6.35 -4.77 7.69
C ASP A 38 5.34 -5.28 6.66
N ALA A 39 5.16 -4.53 5.57
CA ALA A 39 4.35 -4.92 4.43
C ALA A 39 4.99 -4.52 3.10
N LEU A 40 4.60 -5.21 2.02
CA LEU A 40 4.89 -4.80 0.64
C LEU A 40 3.59 -4.76 -0.15
N THR A 41 3.32 -3.63 -0.78
CA THR A 41 2.15 -3.44 -1.64
C THR A 41 2.53 -3.66 -3.11
N ILE A 42 1.91 -4.64 -3.75
CA ILE A 42 1.97 -4.86 -5.20
C ILE A 42 0.96 -3.95 -5.87
N ASP A 43 1.39 -3.18 -6.85
CA ASP A 43 0.56 -2.18 -7.51
C ASP A 43 0.01 -2.67 -8.84
N LEU A 44 -1.28 -3.06 -8.86
CA LEU A 44 -1.99 -3.43 -10.09
C LEU A 44 -2.65 -2.23 -10.79
N GLN A 45 -2.64 -1.04 -10.17
CA GLN A 45 -3.27 0.15 -10.75
C GLN A 45 -2.31 0.91 -11.67
N HIS A 46 -1.12 1.23 -11.18
CA HIS A 46 -0.12 2.04 -11.90
C HIS A 46 1.23 1.33 -12.06
N GLY A 47 1.44 0.21 -11.38
CA GLY A 47 2.59 -0.67 -11.60
C GLY A 47 2.51 -1.38 -12.96
N VAL A 48 3.65 -1.81 -13.48
CA VAL A 48 3.70 -2.61 -14.72
C VAL A 48 3.46 -4.09 -14.36
N VAL A 49 2.38 -4.37 -13.60
CA VAL A 49 2.10 -5.68 -12.99
C VAL A 49 0.69 -6.13 -13.38
N ASP A 50 0.58 -7.28 -14.03
CA ASP A 50 -0.69 -7.94 -14.28
C ASP A 50 -1.01 -8.99 -13.19
N TYR A 51 -2.18 -9.64 -13.29
CA TYR A 51 -2.60 -10.66 -12.33
C TYR A 51 -1.62 -11.83 -12.22
N GLN A 52 -1.12 -12.33 -13.35
CA GLN A 52 -0.20 -13.47 -13.35
C GLN A 52 1.13 -13.11 -12.69
N THR A 53 1.64 -11.94 -12.99
CA THR A 53 2.85 -11.41 -12.35
C THR A 53 2.62 -11.17 -10.85
N MET A 54 1.49 -10.59 -10.46
CA MET A 54 1.14 -10.43 -9.04
C MET A 54 1.23 -11.74 -8.27
N VAL A 55 0.75 -12.86 -8.84
CA VAL A 55 0.85 -14.17 -8.18
C VAL A 55 2.31 -14.56 -7.93
N THR A 56 3.21 -14.31 -8.88
CA THR A 56 4.65 -14.61 -8.69
C THR A 56 5.31 -13.68 -7.67
N LEU A 57 4.90 -12.41 -7.61
CA LEU A 57 5.37 -11.48 -6.58
C LEU A 57 4.87 -11.89 -5.18
N LEU A 58 3.62 -12.33 -5.06
CA LEU A 58 3.08 -12.87 -3.80
C LEU A 58 3.83 -14.12 -3.34
N GLN A 59 4.28 -14.98 -4.28
CA GLN A 59 5.12 -16.14 -3.97
C GLN A 59 6.48 -15.69 -3.42
N ALA A 60 7.13 -14.70 -4.04
CA ALA A 60 8.40 -14.15 -3.59
C ALA A 60 8.28 -13.53 -2.19
N ILE A 61 7.28 -12.69 -1.93
CA ILE A 61 7.05 -12.09 -0.62
C ILE A 61 6.81 -13.18 0.45
N SER A 62 6.12 -14.27 0.10
CA SER A 62 5.77 -15.34 1.06
C SER A 62 6.98 -16.11 1.62
N THR A 63 8.19 -15.89 1.08
CA THR A 63 9.46 -16.44 1.62
C THR A 63 9.89 -15.77 2.92
N THR A 64 9.26 -14.66 3.28
CA THR A 64 9.56 -13.85 4.47
C THR A 64 8.34 -13.68 5.38
N ALA A 65 8.50 -12.92 6.46
CA ALA A 65 7.41 -12.52 7.36
C ALA A 65 6.70 -11.23 6.91
N THR A 66 7.13 -10.60 5.81
CA THR A 66 6.54 -9.39 5.26
C THR A 66 5.10 -9.64 4.81
N VAL A 67 4.17 -8.76 5.19
CA VAL A 67 2.76 -8.91 4.85
C VAL A 67 2.51 -8.50 3.39
N PRO A 68 1.94 -9.39 2.54
CA PRO A 68 1.61 -9.06 1.16
C PRO A 68 0.30 -8.27 1.10
N VAL A 69 0.38 -7.05 0.57
CA VAL A 69 -0.74 -6.16 0.29
C VAL A 69 -0.82 -5.95 -1.23
N VAL A 70 -2.00 -5.72 -1.77
CA VAL A 70 -2.18 -5.45 -3.20
C VAL A 70 -3.08 -4.22 -3.37
N ARG A 71 -2.62 -3.24 -4.15
CA ARG A 71 -3.52 -2.21 -4.65
C ARG A 71 -4.16 -2.69 -5.93
N VAL A 72 -5.49 -2.86 -5.91
CA VAL A 72 -6.26 -3.28 -7.08
C VAL A 72 -6.45 -2.12 -8.07
N PRO A 73 -6.72 -2.39 -9.38
CA PRO A 73 -6.90 -1.31 -10.36
C PRO A 73 -8.11 -0.43 -10.09
N TRP A 74 -9.20 -1.02 -9.59
CA TRP A 74 -10.48 -0.37 -9.35
C TRP A 74 -11.36 -1.20 -8.42
N LEU A 75 -12.47 -0.63 -7.95
CA LEU A 75 -13.52 -1.34 -7.19
C LEU A 75 -14.29 -2.29 -8.10
N GLU A 76 -13.69 -3.41 -8.42
CA GLU A 76 -14.25 -4.48 -9.27
C GLU A 76 -14.19 -5.81 -8.51
N PRO A 77 -15.34 -6.48 -8.27
CA PRO A 77 -15.42 -7.68 -7.42
C PRO A 77 -14.52 -8.84 -7.87
N GLY A 78 -14.39 -9.04 -9.17
CA GLY A 78 -13.62 -10.17 -9.70
C GLY A 78 -12.13 -10.08 -9.39
N ILE A 79 -11.51 -8.90 -9.54
CA ILE A 79 -10.09 -8.72 -9.22
C ILE A 79 -9.84 -8.74 -7.71
N LEU A 80 -10.75 -8.17 -6.90
CA LEU A 80 -10.69 -8.23 -5.44
C LEU A 80 -10.67 -9.68 -4.94
N MET A 81 -11.64 -10.48 -5.39
CA MET A 81 -11.74 -11.90 -5.06
C MET A 81 -10.47 -12.66 -5.48
N LYS A 82 -10.04 -12.53 -6.74
CA LYS A 82 -8.86 -13.24 -7.27
C LYS A 82 -7.58 -12.84 -6.54
N THR A 83 -7.43 -11.58 -6.16
CA THR A 83 -6.29 -11.07 -5.39
C THR A 83 -6.20 -11.74 -4.02
N LEU A 84 -7.32 -11.82 -3.31
CA LEU A 84 -7.41 -12.48 -2.01
C LEU A 84 -7.22 -14.00 -2.11
N ASP A 85 -7.77 -14.64 -3.15
CA ASP A 85 -7.59 -16.09 -3.39
C ASP A 85 -6.15 -16.44 -3.75
N ALA A 86 -5.41 -15.48 -4.35
CA ALA A 86 -3.97 -15.59 -4.59
C ALA A 86 -3.12 -15.43 -3.32
N GLY A 87 -3.70 -14.99 -2.20
CA GLY A 87 -3.02 -14.94 -0.90
C GLY A 87 -2.56 -13.55 -0.46
N ALA A 88 -3.13 -12.48 -0.99
CA ALA A 88 -2.97 -11.15 -0.40
C ALA A 88 -3.61 -11.11 1.00
N TYR A 89 -2.95 -10.48 1.96
CA TYR A 89 -3.43 -10.27 3.32
C TYR A 89 -3.98 -8.87 3.57
N GLY A 90 -3.86 -7.99 2.59
CA GLY A 90 -4.50 -6.71 2.54
C GLY A 90 -4.81 -6.30 1.11
N VAL A 91 -5.88 -5.54 0.92
CA VAL A 91 -6.23 -4.92 -0.37
C VAL A 91 -6.45 -3.44 -0.20
N ILE A 92 -5.83 -2.64 -1.08
CA ILE A 92 -6.02 -1.20 -1.19
C ILE A 92 -6.87 -0.95 -2.42
N CYS A 93 -8.05 -0.38 -2.25
CA CYS A 93 -8.97 -0.06 -3.34
C CYS A 93 -8.97 1.45 -3.61
N PRO A 94 -8.57 1.88 -4.84
CA PRO A 94 -8.56 3.28 -5.20
C PRO A 94 -9.97 3.84 -5.40
N MET A 95 -10.10 5.17 -5.39
CA MET A 95 -11.29 5.91 -5.81
C MET A 95 -12.58 5.52 -5.07
N VAL A 96 -12.49 5.23 -3.78
CA VAL A 96 -13.67 5.01 -2.92
C VAL A 96 -14.24 6.37 -2.53
N ASN A 97 -15.40 6.71 -3.08
CA ASN A 97 -15.95 8.06 -3.02
C ASN A 97 -17.22 8.19 -2.17
N THR A 98 -17.90 7.08 -1.93
CA THR A 98 -19.17 7.07 -1.21
C THR A 98 -19.22 5.97 -0.15
N ARG A 99 -20.22 6.06 0.73
CA ARG A 99 -20.53 4.99 1.69
C ARG A 99 -20.81 3.67 0.98
N GLU A 100 -21.55 3.72 -0.12
CA GLU A 100 -21.93 2.56 -0.94
C GLU A 100 -20.69 1.89 -1.56
N ASP A 101 -19.72 2.68 -2.01
CA ASP A 101 -18.44 2.16 -2.49
C ASP A 101 -17.70 1.41 -1.38
N ALA A 102 -17.61 1.99 -0.18
CA ALA A 102 -16.97 1.37 0.97
C ALA A 102 -17.70 0.10 1.42
N GLN A 103 -19.03 0.11 1.44
CA GLN A 103 -19.85 -1.08 1.73
C GLN A 103 -19.61 -2.19 0.69
N ARG A 104 -19.58 -1.84 -0.60
CA ARG A 104 -19.29 -2.79 -1.68
C ARG A 104 -17.89 -3.36 -1.55
N LEU A 105 -16.89 -2.54 -1.23
CA LEU A 105 -15.52 -2.99 -0.99
C LEU A 105 -15.47 -4.01 0.14
N VAL A 106 -16.03 -3.68 1.30
CA VAL A 106 -16.08 -4.60 2.45
C VAL A 106 -16.83 -5.89 2.10
N ALA A 107 -17.98 -5.79 1.42
CA ALA A 107 -18.75 -6.98 1.02
C ALA A 107 -17.95 -7.90 0.10
N CYS A 108 -17.15 -7.34 -0.83
CA CYS A 108 -16.33 -8.13 -1.77
C CYS A 108 -15.10 -8.79 -1.12
N THR A 109 -14.65 -8.31 0.04
CA THR A 109 -13.47 -8.83 0.74
C THR A 109 -13.80 -9.86 1.80
N HIS A 110 -15.05 -9.93 2.26
CA HIS A 110 -15.51 -10.81 3.33
C HIS A 110 -16.37 -11.96 2.81
N TYR A 111 -16.17 -13.14 3.37
CA TYR A 111 -17.06 -14.28 3.17
C TYR A 111 -18.40 -14.10 3.89
N ALA A 112 -19.43 -14.78 3.41
CA ALA A 112 -20.72 -14.85 4.09
C ALA A 112 -20.57 -15.34 5.55
N PRO A 113 -21.40 -14.85 6.51
CA PRO A 113 -22.51 -13.92 6.31
C PRO A 113 -22.10 -12.43 6.30
N ARG A 114 -20.84 -12.09 6.55
CA ARG A 114 -20.36 -10.70 6.66
C ARG A 114 -20.20 -9.99 5.31
N GLY A 115 -20.08 -10.77 4.21
CA GLY A 115 -19.92 -10.25 2.87
C GLY A 115 -20.43 -11.20 1.81
N THR A 116 -20.01 -10.92 0.56
CA THR A 116 -20.43 -11.64 -0.64
C THR A 116 -19.27 -12.25 -1.44
N ARG A 117 -18.05 -12.26 -0.86
CA ARG A 117 -16.89 -12.89 -1.49
C ARG A 117 -17.19 -14.34 -1.80
N SER A 118 -17.03 -14.76 -3.08
CA SER A 118 -17.16 -16.15 -3.48
C SER A 118 -16.04 -16.99 -2.87
N PHE A 119 -16.36 -18.21 -2.46
CA PHE A 119 -15.42 -19.12 -1.81
C PHE A 119 -14.57 -19.89 -2.82
N GLY A 120 -13.26 -19.70 -2.78
CA GLY A 120 -12.31 -20.41 -3.63
C GLY A 120 -10.84 -20.06 -3.32
N PRO A 121 -10.41 -20.14 -2.04
CA PRO A 121 -9.08 -19.62 -1.62
C PRO A 121 -7.94 -20.57 -2.00
N VAL A 122 -7.69 -20.80 -3.30
CA VAL A 122 -6.74 -21.80 -3.80
C VAL A 122 -5.33 -21.61 -3.23
N ARG A 123 -4.67 -20.47 -3.52
CA ARG A 123 -3.32 -20.21 -3.03
C ARG A 123 -3.34 -19.62 -1.61
N ALA A 124 -4.40 -18.94 -1.23
CA ALA A 124 -4.53 -18.39 0.13
C ALA A 124 -4.46 -19.47 1.21
N LEU A 125 -4.91 -20.70 0.94
CA LEU A 125 -4.72 -21.86 1.84
C LEU A 125 -3.24 -22.23 2.01
N LEU A 126 -2.43 -22.14 0.95
CA LEU A 126 -0.99 -22.44 1.04
C LEU A 126 -0.25 -21.38 1.84
N TYR A 127 -0.63 -20.12 1.70
CA TYR A 127 -0.01 -19.01 2.42
C TYR A 127 -0.53 -18.89 3.86
N GLY A 128 -1.86 -18.91 4.03
CA GLY A 128 -2.54 -18.62 5.29
C GLY A 128 -2.69 -19.82 6.22
N GLY A 129 -2.71 -21.04 5.66
CA GLY A 129 -2.98 -22.28 6.41
C GLY A 129 -4.34 -22.87 6.07
N ALA A 130 -4.55 -24.15 6.44
CA ALA A 130 -5.76 -24.89 6.12
C ALA A 130 -7.03 -24.31 6.76
N ASP A 131 -6.88 -23.58 7.85
CA ASP A 131 -7.93 -22.90 8.60
C ASP A 131 -8.19 -21.45 8.12
N TYR A 132 -7.59 -21.04 6.99
CA TYR A 132 -7.80 -19.72 6.37
C TYR A 132 -9.29 -19.35 6.21
N PRO A 133 -10.19 -20.24 5.75
CA PRO A 133 -11.59 -19.88 5.54
C PRO A 133 -12.31 -19.44 6.82
N GLN A 134 -11.95 -20.01 7.97
CA GLN A 134 -12.57 -19.72 9.25
C GLN A 134 -12.13 -18.36 9.82
N HIS A 135 -10.95 -17.89 9.42
CA HIS A 135 -10.30 -16.70 10.00
C HIS A 135 -10.13 -15.55 9.00
N ALA A 136 -10.40 -15.77 7.71
CA ALA A 136 -10.13 -14.78 6.66
C ALA A 136 -10.81 -13.43 6.92
N ASN A 137 -12.06 -13.44 7.36
CA ASN A 137 -12.84 -12.22 7.64
C ASN A 137 -12.24 -11.35 8.76
N ASP A 138 -11.47 -11.95 9.67
CA ASP A 138 -10.85 -11.23 10.79
C ASP A 138 -9.35 -10.93 10.53
N THR A 139 -8.77 -11.57 9.52
CA THR A 139 -7.33 -11.47 9.23
C THR A 139 -7.02 -10.53 8.08
N ILE A 140 -7.81 -10.58 6.99
CA ILE A 140 -7.63 -9.70 5.83
C ILE A 140 -7.87 -8.25 6.24
N VAL A 141 -7.03 -7.34 5.70
CA VAL A 141 -7.17 -5.90 5.91
C VAL A 141 -7.72 -5.24 4.65
N THR A 142 -8.78 -4.47 4.83
CA THR A 142 -9.46 -3.73 3.76
C THR A 142 -9.17 -2.24 3.88
N PHE A 143 -8.51 -1.66 2.86
CA PHE A 143 -8.19 -0.23 2.78
C PHE A 143 -9.03 0.44 1.71
N ALA A 144 -9.73 1.53 2.05
CA ALA A 144 -10.36 2.44 1.10
C ALA A 144 -9.43 3.63 0.83
N MET A 145 -9.09 3.93 -0.45
CA MET A 145 -8.34 5.14 -0.74
C MET A 145 -9.23 6.37 -0.71
N ILE A 146 -8.76 7.39 0.02
CA ILE A 146 -9.36 8.72 0.13
C ILE A 146 -8.45 9.68 -0.64
N GLU A 147 -8.88 10.04 -1.86
CA GLU A 147 -8.01 10.76 -2.80
C GLU A 147 -8.78 11.70 -3.75
N THR A 148 -10.07 11.95 -3.47
CA THR A 148 -10.92 12.84 -4.26
C THR A 148 -11.67 13.84 -3.40
N ALA A 149 -12.15 14.94 -3.99
CA ALA A 149 -13.00 15.90 -3.29
C ALA A 149 -14.31 15.24 -2.83
N GLN A 150 -14.91 14.36 -3.66
CA GLN A 150 -16.12 13.62 -3.29
C GLN A 150 -15.89 12.69 -2.08
N ALA A 151 -14.73 12.03 -2.00
CA ALA A 151 -14.39 11.20 -0.85
C ALA A 151 -14.25 12.03 0.43
N LEU A 152 -13.71 13.26 0.32
CA LEU A 152 -13.65 14.21 1.45
C LEU A 152 -15.03 14.61 1.93
N ASP A 153 -15.94 14.97 1.00
CA ASP A 153 -17.31 15.35 1.33
C ASP A 153 -18.10 14.22 2.00
N ASN A 154 -17.77 12.96 1.68
CA ASN A 154 -18.42 11.76 2.21
C ASN A 154 -17.59 11.04 3.30
N LEU A 155 -16.53 11.65 3.81
CA LEU A 155 -15.52 10.99 4.63
C LEU A 155 -16.09 10.25 5.84
N ASP A 156 -16.93 10.91 6.63
CA ASP A 156 -17.54 10.28 7.81
C ASP A 156 -18.50 9.14 7.44
N ALA A 157 -19.19 9.26 6.33
CA ALA A 157 -20.07 8.21 5.82
C ALA A 157 -19.27 6.96 5.40
N ILE A 158 -18.11 7.15 4.75
CA ILE A 158 -17.17 6.09 4.39
C ILE A 158 -16.59 5.44 5.66
N LEU A 159 -16.06 6.24 6.59
CA LEU A 159 -15.43 5.78 7.82
C LEU A 159 -16.38 5.05 8.77
N SER A 160 -17.69 5.29 8.66
CA SER A 160 -18.73 4.62 9.47
C SER A 160 -19.10 3.22 8.97
N VAL A 161 -18.50 2.74 7.87
CA VAL A 161 -18.83 1.42 7.31
C VAL A 161 -18.19 0.33 8.16
N GLU A 162 -19.02 -0.52 8.75
CA GLU A 162 -18.55 -1.67 9.52
C GLU A 162 -17.73 -2.64 8.65
N GLY A 163 -16.57 -3.07 9.16
CA GLY A 163 -15.64 -3.96 8.45
C GLY A 163 -14.63 -3.23 7.58
N LEU A 164 -14.66 -1.89 7.50
CA LEU A 164 -13.58 -1.11 6.93
C LEU A 164 -12.45 -0.97 7.97
N ASP A 165 -11.32 -1.62 7.74
CA ASP A 165 -10.20 -1.65 8.69
C ASP A 165 -9.36 -0.37 8.65
N ALA A 166 -9.15 0.15 7.44
CA ALA A 166 -8.22 1.25 7.21
C ALA A 166 -8.63 2.13 6.02
N ILE A 167 -8.15 3.35 6.04
CA ILE A 167 -8.11 4.20 4.85
C ILE A 167 -6.67 4.39 4.39
N TYR A 168 -6.51 4.72 3.10
CA TYR A 168 -5.22 5.02 2.52
C TYR A 168 -5.27 6.31 1.70
N ILE A 169 -4.39 7.27 2.01
CA ILE A 169 -4.36 8.55 1.31
C ILE A 169 -3.40 8.49 0.14
N GLY A 170 -3.89 8.80 -1.08
CA GLY A 170 -3.11 9.10 -2.26
C GLY A 170 -2.86 10.61 -2.37
N PRO A 171 -1.76 11.16 -1.83
CA PRO A 171 -1.63 12.62 -1.71
C PRO A 171 -1.52 13.33 -3.07
N SER A 172 -1.02 12.67 -4.10
CA SER A 172 -0.94 13.26 -5.44
C SER A 172 -2.32 13.47 -6.08
N ASP A 173 -3.17 12.44 -6.05
CA ASP A 173 -4.53 12.51 -6.57
C ASP A 173 -5.39 13.46 -5.73
N LEU A 174 -5.25 13.41 -4.40
CA LEU A 174 -5.93 14.34 -3.50
C LEU A 174 -5.53 15.79 -3.79
N SER A 175 -4.23 16.07 -4.01
CA SER A 175 -3.75 17.40 -4.38
C SER A 175 -4.38 17.88 -5.69
N LEU A 176 -4.40 17.03 -6.73
CA LEU A 176 -5.05 17.33 -8.00
C LEU A 176 -6.54 17.60 -7.84
N ALA A 177 -7.25 16.78 -7.07
CA ALA A 177 -8.67 16.95 -6.79
C ALA A 177 -8.99 18.27 -6.08
N LEU A 178 -8.04 18.80 -5.32
CA LEU A 178 -8.13 20.10 -4.62
C LEU A 178 -7.63 21.29 -5.45
N GLY A 179 -7.18 21.07 -6.69
CA GLY A 179 -6.62 22.09 -7.57
C GLY A 179 -5.17 22.48 -7.24
N CYS A 180 -4.45 21.62 -6.52
CA CYS A 180 -3.05 21.80 -6.15
C CYS A 180 -2.12 21.00 -7.06
N SER A 181 -0.80 21.26 -7.01
CA SER A 181 0.20 20.47 -7.73
C SER A 181 0.34 19.06 -7.12
N PRO A 182 0.44 17.99 -7.93
CA PRO A 182 0.59 16.63 -7.42
C PRO A 182 1.97 16.43 -6.80
N THR A 183 2.00 15.97 -5.56
CA THR A 183 3.23 15.66 -4.83
C THR A 183 2.95 14.61 -3.75
N PHE A 184 4.02 13.96 -3.23
CA PHE A 184 3.88 13.02 -2.11
C PHE A 184 4.20 13.68 -0.75
N ASP A 185 5.18 14.56 -0.68
CA ASP A 185 5.75 15.02 0.60
C ASP A 185 5.49 16.49 0.87
N ASP A 186 5.84 17.36 -0.09
CA ASP A 186 5.74 18.82 0.05
C ASP A 186 4.36 19.31 -0.42
N LEU A 187 3.34 19.01 0.39
CA LEU A 187 1.95 19.33 0.06
C LEU A 187 1.70 20.84 0.14
N ASP A 188 0.90 21.34 -0.81
CA ASP A 188 0.26 22.63 -0.69
C ASP A 188 -0.51 22.74 0.64
N PRO A 189 -0.58 23.90 1.30
CA PRO A 189 -1.28 24.06 2.58
C PRO A 189 -2.70 23.51 2.58
N LYS A 190 -3.45 23.70 1.48
CA LYS A 190 -4.81 23.17 1.35
C LYS A 190 -4.86 21.64 1.36
N ALA A 191 -3.93 21.00 0.64
CA ALA A 191 -3.84 19.54 0.61
C ALA A 191 -3.31 18.99 1.95
N ALA A 192 -2.40 19.70 2.60
CA ALA A 192 -1.90 19.33 3.92
C ALA A 192 -2.99 19.38 4.99
N GLU A 193 -3.83 20.42 4.97
CA GLU A 193 -5.00 20.55 5.86
C GLU A 193 -6.00 19.41 5.63
N ALA A 194 -6.29 19.06 4.36
CA ALA A 194 -7.15 17.94 4.04
C ALA A 194 -6.58 16.59 4.57
N VAL A 195 -5.28 16.36 4.42
CA VAL A 195 -4.61 15.16 4.96
C VAL A 195 -4.70 15.10 6.48
N ASP A 196 -4.52 16.22 7.17
CA ASP A 196 -4.63 16.28 8.63
C ASP A 196 -6.08 16.08 9.09
N HIS A 197 -7.06 16.62 8.36
CA HIS A 197 -8.48 16.39 8.60
C HIS A 197 -8.87 14.91 8.42
N ILE A 198 -8.41 14.27 7.34
CA ILE A 198 -8.66 12.83 7.12
C ILE A 198 -8.11 12.00 8.29
N LEU A 199 -6.90 12.29 8.76
CA LEU A 199 -6.31 11.60 9.90
C LEU A 199 -7.15 11.76 11.17
N GLU A 200 -7.59 12.97 11.47
CA GLU A 200 -8.42 13.28 12.63
C GLU A 200 -9.74 12.49 12.57
N ARG A 201 -10.41 12.49 11.42
CA ARG A 201 -11.68 11.77 11.25
C ARG A 201 -11.48 10.26 11.34
N ALA A 202 -10.42 9.71 10.72
CA ALA A 202 -10.11 8.28 10.82
C ALA A 202 -9.91 7.85 12.28
N LYS A 203 -9.15 8.61 13.07
CA LYS A 203 -8.97 8.37 14.51
C LYS A 203 -10.30 8.41 15.28
N ALA A 204 -11.16 9.37 14.98
CA ALA A 204 -12.47 9.49 15.66
C ALA A 204 -13.39 8.28 15.39
N HIS A 205 -13.25 7.65 14.24
CA HIS A 205 -14.00 6.44 13.86
C HIS A 205 -13.29 5.12 14.24
N GLY A 206 -12.07 5.19 14.79
CA GLY A 206 -11.28 3.99 15.11
C GLY A 206 -10.76 3.24 13.88
N VAL A 207 -10.69 3.93 12.72
CA VAL A 207 -10.18 3.40 11.45
C VAL A 207 -8.70 3.76 11.31
N VAL A 208 -7.87 2.79 10.91
CA VAL A 208 -6.43 3.02 10.72
C VAL A 208 -6.19 3.96 9.54
N ALA A 209 -5.33 4.95 9.72
CA ALA A 209 -4.94 5.86 8.64
C ALA A 209 -3.60 5.48 8.02
N GLY A 210 -3.60 5.27 6.70
CA GLY A 210 -2.41 5.07 5.87
C GLY A 210 -2.18 6.22 4.90
N ILE A 211 -0.91 6.40 4.47
CA ILE A 211 -0.53 7.45 3.53
C ILE A 211 0.71 7.07 2.72
N HIS A 212 0.76 7.49 1.45
CA HIS A 212 1.92 7.36 0.58
C HIS A 212 2.90 8.53 0.79
N ASN A 213 4.20 8.23 0.86
CA ASN A 213 5.27 9.23 0.98
C ASN A 213 6.40 8.90 0.01
N GLY A 214 7.12 9.92 -0.43
CA GLY A 214 8.29 9.78 -1.30
C GLY A 214 9.57 9.53 -0.51
N THR A 215 9.66 10.00 0.75
CA THR A 215 10.87 9.99 1.58
C THR A 215 10.63 9.43 2.98
N PRO A 216 11.68 8.86 3.61
CA PRO A 216 11.61 8.41 4.99
C PRO A 216 11.32 9.56 5.97
N GLU A 217 11.85 10.75 5.71
CA GLU A 217 11.67 11.95 6.55
C GLU A 217 10.21 12.38 6.60
N ALA A 218 9.51 12.34 5.45
CA ALA A 218 8.08 12.61 5.39
C ALA A 218 7.28 11.53 6.11
N ALA A 219 7.60 10.26 5.90
CA ALA A 219 6.94 9.15 6.57
C ALA A 219 7.08 9.23 8.11
N LEU A 220 8.27 9.54 8.63
CA LEU A 220 8.49 9.73 10.06
C LEU A 220 7.64 10.87 10.64
N LYS A 221 7.50 11.99 9.90
CA LYS A 221 6.60 13.09 10.30
C LYS A 221 5.13 12.63 10.35
N ARG A 222 4.69 11.79 9.40
CA ARG A 222 3.34 11.22 9.39
C ARG A 222 3.11 10.27 10.57
N ILE A 223 4.08 9.41 10.88
CA ILE A 223 4.01 8.55 12.08
C ILE A 223 3.89 9.40 13.34
N ALA A 224 4.69 10.45 13.49
CA ALA A 224 4.63 11.36 14.64
C ALA A 224 3.25 12.05 14.78
N LYS A 225 2.52 12.29 13.68
CA LYS A 225 1.13 12.78 13.69
C LYS A 225 0.12 11.69 14.07
N GLY A 226 0.48 10.41 13.95
CA GLY A 226 -0.34 9.25 14.30
C GLY A 226 -0.89 8.44 13.11
N PHE A 227 -0.28 8.54 11.93
CA PHE A 227 -0.50 7.58 10.86
C PHE A 227 0.10 6.22 11.25
N GLN A 228 -0.64 5.14 11.00
CA GLN A 228 -0.25 3.79 11.42
C GLN A 228 0.10 2.86 10.24
N PHE A 229 0.01 3.34 9.00
CA PHE A 229 0.48 2.63 7.80
C PHE A 229 1.12 3.63 6.84
N VAL A 230 2.45 3.64 6.77
CA VAL A 230 3.18 4.61 5.95
C VAL A 230 3.94 3.91 4.84
N THR A 231 3.65 4.27 3.59
CA THR A 231 4.43 3.83 2.44
C THR A 231 5.60 4.74 2.22
N VAL A 232 6.77 4.16 1.94
CA VAL A 232 8.00 4.90 1.64
C VAL A 232 8.53 4.49 0.29
N SER A 233 8.40 5.37 -0.70
CA SER A 233 8.95 5.19 -2.04
C SER A 233 8.44 3.91 -2.76
N SER A 234 9.09 3.52 -3.85
CA SER A 234 8.84 2.26 -4.57
C SER A 234 10.16 1.61 -4.98
N ASP A 235 10.11 0.30 -5.30
CA ASP A 235 11.24 -0.47 -5.81
C ASP A 235 11.94 0.22 -7.00
N ALA A 236 11.17 0.69 -7.97
CA ALA A 236 11.69 1.41 -9.14
C ALA A 236 12.40 2.72 -8.77
N ARG A 237 11.83 3.50 -7.83
CA ARG A 237 12.44 4.75 -7.35
C ARG A 237 13.70 4.50 -6.54
N LEU A 238 13.69 3.50 -5.67
CA LEU A 238 14.86 3.11 -4.86
C LEU A 238 16.01 2.65 -5.78
N MET A 239 15.71 1.82 -6.78
CA MET A 239 16.69 1.38 -7.79
C MET A 239 17.26 2.57 -8.56
N ALA A 240 16.41 3.47 -9.07
CA ALA A 240 16.84 4.65 -9.82
C ALA A 240 17.72 5.58 -8.96
N ALA A 241 17.31 5.84 -7.72
CA ALA A 241 18.08 6.68 -6.80
C ALA A 241 19.46 6.09 -6.48
N GLY A 242 19.54 4.78 -6.21
CA GLY A 242 20.80 4.08 -6.00
C GLY A 242 21.73 4.15 -7.19
N ALA A 243 21.21 3.91 -8.41
CA ALA A 243 21.98 4.03 -9.64
C ALA A 243 22.48 5.47 -9.90
N GLN A 244 21.62 6.48 -9.67
CA GLN A 244 21.99 7.89 -9.79
C GLN A 244 23.11 8.27 -8.83
N GLN A 245 23.06 7.83 -7.56
CA GLN A 245 24.12 8.08 -6.58
C GLN A 245 25.47 7.50 -7.01
N VAL A 246 25.47 6.27 -7.53
CA VAL A 246 26.69 5.63 -8.07
C VAL A 246 27.25 6.45 -9.23
N MET A 247 26.41 6.79 -10.21
CA MET A 247 26.85 7.54 -11.41
C MET A 247 27.33 8.96 -11.06
N ALA A 248 26.69 9.62 -10.11
CA ALA A 248 27.14 10.94 -9.65
C ALA A 248 28.55 10.87 -9.06
N LYS A 249 28.83 9.88 -8.18
CA LYS A 249 30.16 9.65 -7.61
C LYS A 249 31.20 9.33 -8.67
N MET A 250 30.88 8.45 -9.63
CA MET A 250 31.82 8.07 -10.70
C MET A 250 32.16 9.23 -11.63
N ARG A 251 31.19 10.12 -11.91
CA ARG A 251 31.41 11.29 -12.76
C ARG A 251 32.10 12.46 -12.04
N ALA A 252 32.00 12.53 -10.73
CA ALA A 252 32.70 13.53 -9.91
C ALA A 252 34.16 13.16 -9.64
N ALA A 253 34.59 11.91 -9.86
CA ALA A 253 35.98 11.49 -9.72
C ALA A 253 36.88 12.20 -10.74
N PRO A 254 38.07 12.72 -10.37
CA PRO A 254 39.03 13.29 -11.29
C PRO A 254 39.37 12.28 -12.39
N LYS A 255 39.32 12.71 -13.64
CA LYS A 255 39.82 11.87 -14.72
C LYS A 255 41.33 11.58 -14.47
N PRO A 256 41.81 10.34 -14.63
CA PRO A 256 43.23 10.06 -14.57
C PRO A 256 43.97 11.03 -15.51
N ALA A 257 45.02 11.66 -15.02
CA ALA A 257 45.89 12.46 -15.87
C ALA A 257 46.31 11.59 -17.06
N ALA A 258 46.11 12.08 -18.28
CA ALA A 258 46.62 11.43 -19.48
C ALA A 258 48.11 11.20 -19.24
N SER A 259 48.56 9.95 -19.26
CA SER A 259 50.00 9.65 -19.20
C SER A 259 50.62 10.36 -20.39
N ALA A 260 51.44 11.36 -20.12
CA ALA A 260 52.30 11.96 -21.17
C ALA A 260 53.12 10.81 -21.75
N GLY A 261 52.78 10.44 -22.98
CA GLY A 261 53.59 9.47 -23.75
C GLY A 261 54.98 10.04 -23.85
N SER A 262 55.95 9.39 -23.21
CA SER A 262 57.33 9.61 -23.51
C SER A 262 57.63 8.92 -24.85
N TYR A 263 57.90 9.73 -25.86
CA TYR A 263 58.59 9.27 -27.07
C TYR A 263 60.05 9.01 -26.74
#